data_8e584ba6105c18e0f54bf95a1ce4f251
#
_entry.id   8e584ba6105c18e0f54bf95a1ce4f251
#
_cell.length_a   1.000
_cell.length_b   1.000
_cell.length_c   1.000
_cell.angle_alpha   90.00
_cell.angle_beta   90.00
_cell.angle_gamma   90.00
#
_symmetry.space_group_name_H-M   'P 1'
#
loop_
_entity.id
_entity.type
_entity.pdbx_description
1 polymer ?
#
loop_
_entity_poly.entity_id
_entity_poly.type
_entity_poly.pdbx_seq_one_letter_code
_entity_poly.pdbx_strand_id
1 'polypeptide(L)'
;MQPLSERDQMRLSQLFTVDFNYNSNHIEGNTLTYGQTELLLMFDQVVQTARMRDLEVMKASNVGLLMMKQEASVGDYPLTGTFIRQLHKTLLRQDYEEHRTLPGGAYTSFTIHAGQYKTRPNSVITRYGDRFEYASPEETPALMTDLVNWYNETEREGSMHPVELATLFHYRYIRIHPFEDGNGRIARLLVNYILSRHGYPMVVVRSRKKKEYLEALHQADLRVGPVPSDGAHATLEQIKPFHSYFTRLVTSEIKFTIDFLTAREQTTWWFDGERITFNSPTVGNILQAMHDNPDVTVTQLAETAGVSRTAVQKTVKSLVDKGYVLQNADILGRWHVVIACSLWG
;
A
#
# COMPACT_ATOMS: atom_id res chain seq x y z
N MET A 1 11.66 24.57 5.41
CA MET A 1 11.01 23.77 6.47
C MET A 1 12.09 23.29 7.42
N GLN A 2 11.86 23.30 8.72
CA GLN A 2 12.79 22.64 9.67
C GLN A 2 12.73 21.12 9.43
N PRO A 3 13.86 20.40 9.49
CA PRO A 3 13.87 18.96 9.38
C PRO A 3 13.04 18.36 10.51
N LEU A 4 12.33 17.26 10.22
CA LEU A 4 11.58 16.53 11.22
C LEU A 4 12.53 15.98 12.29
N SER A 5 12.07 15.95 13.56
CA SER A 5 12.82 15.28 14.62
C SER A 5 13.01 13.78 14.28
N GLU A 6 14.08 13.16 14.78
CA GLU A 6 14.32 11.72 14.58
C GLU A 6 13.12 10.88 15.05
N ARG A 7 12.51 11.28 16.17
CA ARG A 7 11.29 10.63 16.70
C ARG A 7 10.13 10.71 15.70
N ASP A 8 9.88 11.87 15.10
CA ASP A 8 8.79 12.04 14.13
C ASP A 8 9.07 11.28 12.84
N GLN A 9 10.32 11.24 12.38
CA GLN A 9 10.73 10.44 11.23
C GLN A 9 10.49 8.95 11.50
N MET A 10 10.84 8.46 12.68
CA MET A 10 10.63 7.06 13.07
C MET A 10 9.14 6.71 13.10
N ARG A 11 8.32 7.53 13.76
CA ARG A 11 6.86 7.33 13.85
C ARG A 11 6.19 7.30 12.47
N LEU A 12 6.54 8.25 11.61
CA LEU A 12 6.02 8.26 10.23
C LEU A 12 6.50 7.05 9.45
N SER A 13 7.77 6.67 9.59
CA SER A 13 8.31 5.50 8.88
C SER A 13 7.62 4.21 9.30
N GLN A 14 7.34 4.01 10.58
CA GLN A 14 6.60 2.85 11.09
C GLN A 14 5.16 2.84 10.56
N LEU A 15 4.45 3.97 10.73
CA LEU A 15 3.08 4.11 10.25
C LEU A 15 2.97 3.81 8.75
N PHE A 16 3.78 4.46 7.92
CA PHE A 16 3.75 4.24 6.48
C PHE A 16 4.19 2.83 6.06
N THR A 17 5.07 2.20 6.82
CA THR A 17 5.47 0.81 6.54
C THR A 17 4.26 -0.13 6.69
N VAL A 18 3.48 0.01 7.77
CA VAL A 18 2.26 -0.78 7.98
C VAL A 18 1.19 -0.42 6.96
N ASP A 19 0.89 0.88 6.84
CA ASP A 19 -0.14 1.40 5.92
C ASP A 19 0.08 0.96 4.48
N PHE A 20 1.30 1.14 3.95
CA PHE A 20 1.62 0.79 2.57
C PHE A 20 1.52 -0.72 2.34
N ASN A 21 2.17 -1.52 3.18
CA ASN A 21 2.20 -2.96 3.01
C ASN A 21 0.79 -3.57 3.17
N TYR A 22 0.04 -3.16 4.19
CA TYR A 22 -1.34 -3.60 4.36
C TYR A 22 -2.18 -3.28 3.13
N ASN A 23 -2.27 -2.01 2.75
CA ASN A 23 -3.16 -1.58 1.68
C ASN A 23 -2.76 -2.11 0.32
N SER A 24 -1.45 -2.06 -0.03
CA SER A 24 -0.96 -2.51 -1.32
C SER A 24 -1.18 -4.01 -1.53
N ASN A 25 -1.02 -4.83 -0.49
CA ASN A 25 -1.27 -6.27 -0.60
C ASN A 25 -2.75 -6.62 -0.48
N HIS A 26 -3.52 -5.88 0.33
CA HIS A 26 -4.96 -6.13 0.47
C HIS A 26 -5.73 -5.79 -0.83
N ILE A 27 -5.28 -4.82 -1.62
CA ILE A 27 -5.78 -4.57 -2.99
C ILE A 27 -5.64 -5.82 -3.85
N GLU A 28 -4.57 -6.58 -3.71
CA GLU A 28 -4.29 -7.82 -4.47
C GLU A 28 -4.85 -9.09 -3.81
N GLY A 29 -5.63 -8.95 -2.74
CA GLY A 29 -6.36 -10.06 -2.11
C GLY A 29 -5.65 -10.74 -0.94
N ASN A 30 -4.57 -10.16 -0.40
CA ASN A 30 -4.00 -10.62 0.87
C ASN A 30 -5.03 -10.47 1.99
N THR A 31 -5.14 -11.45 2.87
CA THR A 31 -6.20 -11.55 3.88
C THR A 31 -5.78 -11.13 5.28
N LEU A 32 -4.52 -10.75 5.48
CA LEU A 32 -4.07 -10.25 6.79
C LEU A 32 -4.83 -8.97 7.15
N THR A 33 -5.27 -8.89 8.39
CA THR A 33 -5.83 -7.66 8.94
C THR A 33 -4.73 -6.61 9.15
N TYR A 34 -5.11 -5.36 9.38
CA TYR A 34 -4.17 -4.29 9.64
C TYR A 34 -3.30 -4.60 10.87
N GLY A 35 -3.92 -5.03 11.99
CA GLY A 35 -3.18 -5.41 13.19
C GLY A 35 -2.28 -6.64 13.02
N GLN A 36 -2.69 -7.64 12.22
CA GLN A 36 -1.82 -8.77 11.89
C GLN A 36 -0.62 -8.33 11.06
N THR A 37 -0.80 -7.37 10.15
CA THR A 37 0.28 -6.77 9.37
C THR A 37 1.27 -6.04 10.28
N GLU A 38 0.76 -5.26 11.24
CA GLU A 38 1.58 -4.55 12.21
C GLU A 38 2.38 -5.53 13.08
N LEU A 39 1.73 -6.55 13.66
CA LEU A 39 2.40 -7.59 14.46
C LEU A 39 3.52 -8.27 13.69
N LEU A 40 3.25 -8.62 12.43
CA LEU A 40 4.22 -9.28 11.58
C LEU A 40 5.44 -8.39 11.25
N LEU A 41 5.18 -7.13 10.87
CA LEU A 41 6.23 -6.26 10.33
C LEU A 41 7.03 -5.53 11.43
N MET A 42 6.38 -5.20 12.57
CA MET A 42 7.02 -4.45 13.64
C MET A 42 7.60 -5.35 14.74
N PHE A 43 6.98 -6.53 14.97
CA PHE A 43 7.32 -7.41 16.09
C PHE A 43 7.72 -8.82 15.66
N ASP A 44 7.74 -9.11 14.34
CA ASP A 44 7.98 -10.46 13.74
C ASP A 44 7.07 -11.56 14.33
N GLN A 45 5.85 -11.19 14.72
CA GLN A 45 4.87 -12.10 15.31
C GLN A 45 3.86 -12.58 14.30
N VAL A 46 3.49 -13.87 14.39
CA VAL A 46 2.53 -14.52 13.51
C VAL A 46 1.30 -14.94 14.31
N VAL A 47 0.15 -14.45 13.89
CA VAL A 47 -1.13 -14.93 14.42
C VAL A 47 -1.48 -16.27 13.78
N GLN A 48 -1.76 -17.29 14.59
CA GLN A 48 -1.95 -18.69 14.15
C GLN A 48 -3.02 -18.89 13.06
N THR A 49 -3.97 -17.97 12.92
CA THR A 49 -5.05 -18.06 11.92
C THR A 49 -4.66 -17.52 10.54
N ALA A 50 -3.47 -16.92 10.40
CA ALA A 50 -3.00 -16.34 9.14
C ALA A 50 -2.54 -17.42 8.15
N ARG A 51 -2.85 -17.22 6.85
CA ARG A 51 -2.36 -18.12 5.79
C ARG A 51 -0.87 -17.90 5.58
N MET A 52 -0.08 -18.96 5.52
CA MET A 52 1.36 -18.89 5.31
C MET A 52 1.73 -18.06 4.06
N ARG A 53 1.02 -18.26 2.95
CA ARG A 53 1.22 -17.48 1.71
C ARG A 53 1.06 -15.97 1.95
N ASP A 54 0.06 -15.56 2.71
CA ASP A 54 -0.20 -14.14 2.97
C ASP A 54 0.89 -13.51 3.83
N LEU A 55 1.42 -14.27 4.80
CA LEU A 55 2.57 -13.84 5.62
C LEU A 55 3.83 -13.67 4.78
N GLU A 56 4.13 -14.63 3.92
CA GLU A 56 5.29 -14.59 3.04
C GLU A 56 5.24 -13.43 2.05
N VAL A 57 4.08 -13.21 1.42
CA VAL A 57 3.84 -12.09 0.50
C VAL A 57 4.01 -10.76 1.24
N MET A 58 3.51 -10.64 2.47
CA MET A 58 3.62 -9.43 3.27
C MET A 58 5.09 -9.12 3.63
N LYS A 59 5.85 -10.13 4.10
CA LYS A 59 7.29 -9.97 4.38
C LYS A 59 8.08 -9.59 3.12
N ALA A 60 7.80 -10.24 2.00
CA ALA A 60 8.45 -9.92 0.72
C ALA A 60 8.13 -8.49 0.23
N SER A 61 6.88 -8.07 0.40
CA SER A 61 6.45 -6.70 0.08
C SER A 61 7.21 -5.67 0.92
N ASN A 62 7.42 -5.93 2.20
CA ASN A 62 8.18 -5.05 3.07
C ASN A 62 9.66 -4.95 2.65
N VAL A 63 10.29 -6.06 2.25
CA VAL A 63 11.65 -6.03 1.69
C VAL A 63 11.69 -5.18 0.42
N GLY A 64 10.71 -5.33 -0.47
CA GLY A 64 10.58 -4.51 -1.68
C GLY A 64 10.41 -3.02 -1.37
N LEU A 65 9.63 -2.67 -0.33
CA LEU A 65 9.49 -1.29 0.14
C LEU A 65 10.82 -0.72 0.64
N LEU A 66 11.59 -1.48 1.41
CA LEU A 66 12.91 -1.05 1.91
C LEU A 66 13.90 -0.87 0.76
N MET A 67 13.94 -1.79 -0.21
CA MET A 67 14.76 -1.66 -1.42
C MET A 67 14.40 -0.39 -2.21
N MET A 68 13.11 -0.12 -2.40
CA MET A 68 12.64 1.09 -3.07
C MET A 68 13.09 2.35 -2.34
N LYS A 69 12.95 2.41 -1.01
CA LYS A 69 13.38 3.55 -0.20
C LYS A 69 14.89 3.78 -0.32
N GLN A 70 15.67 2.72 -0.26
CA GLN A 70 17.12 2.78 -0.41
C GLN A 70 17.51 3.32 -1.78
N GLU A 71 16.95 2.78 -2.85
CA GLU A 71 17.23 3.23 -4.22
C GLU A 71 16.80 4.69 -4.45
N ALA A 72 15.65 5.10 -3.92
CA ALA A 72 15.17 6.48 -4.00
C ALA A 72 16.08 7.48 -3.27
N SER A 73 16.80 7.05 -2.23
CA SER A 73 17.70 7.90 -1.47
C SER A 73 19.05 8.16 -2.15
N VAL A 74 19.39 7.38 -3.18
CA VAL A 74 20.65 7.54 -3.94
C VAL A 74 20.40 8.54 -5.08
N GLY A 75 20.75 9.82 -4.86
CA GLY A 75 20.30 10.97 -5.66
C GLY A 75 20.52 10.91 -7.16
N ASP A 76 21.71 10.54 -7.64
CA ASP A 76 22.10 10.72 -9.05
C ASP A 76 21.99 9.46 -9.93
N TYR A 77 21.47 8.36 -9.40
CA TYR A 77 21.33 7.13 -10.17
C TYR A 77 20.00 7.11 -10.95
N PRO A 78 20.05 6.82 -12.27
CA PRO A 78 18.85 6.68 -13.06
C PRO A 78 18.07 5.41 -12.69
N LEU A 79 16.75 5.45 -12.82
CA LEU A 79 15.91 4.26 -12.74
C LEU A 79 16.33 3.28 -13.87
N THR A 80 16.39 1.99 -13.54
CA THR A 80 16.74 0.96 -14.53
C THR A 80 15.68 -0.14 -14.61
N GLY A 81 15.52 -0.71 -15.81
CA GLY A 81 14.69 -1.90 -15.99
C GLY A 81 15.16 -3.09 -15.14
N THR A 82 16.46 -3.15 -14.85
CA THR A 82 17.04 -4.18 -13.97
C THR A 82 16.55 -4.02 -12.54
N PHE A 83 16.52 -2.79 -11.99
CA PHE A 83 15.98 -2.52 -10.66
C PHE A 83 14.49 -2.90 -10.57
N ILE A 84 13.69 -2.55 -11.58
CA ILE A 84 12.26 -2.93 -11.63
C ILE A 84 12.09 -4.45 -11.59
N ARG A 85 12.91 -5.21 -12.35
CA ARG A 85 12.89 -6.68 -12.33
C ARG A 85 13.37 -7.25 -10.99
N GLN A 86 14.34 -6.62 -10.34
CA GLN A 86 14.78 -7.01 -9.00
C GLN A 86 13.71 -6.79 -7.94
N LEU A 87 12.99 -5.66 -7.98
CA LEU A 87 11.83 -5.43 -7.12
C LEU A 87 10.77 -6.52 -7.34
N HIS A 88 10.46 -6.84 -8.58
CA HIS A 88 9.51 -7.91 -8.90
C HIS A 88 9.97 -9.27 -8.37
N LYS A 89 11.26 -9.62 -8.58
CA LYS A 89 11.84 -10.85 -8.03
C LYS A 89 11.73 -10.91 -6.50
N THR A 90 11.98 -9.79 -5.83
CA THR A 90 11.84 -9.69 -4.38
C THR A 90 10.40 -9.90 -3.92
N LEU A 91 9.42 -9.31 -4.61
CA LEU A 91 8.00 -9.45 -4.27
C LEU A 91 7.48 -10.88 -4.44
N LEU A 92 7.90 -11.57 -5.49
CA LEU A 92 7.46 -12.95 -5.76
C LEU A 92 8.34 -14.00 -5.06
N ARG A 93 9.57 -13.65 -4.69
CA ARG A 93 10.61 -14.50 -4.05
C ARG A 93 11.15 -15.61 -4.95
N GLN A 94 10.28 -16.37 -5.60
CA GLN A 94 10.61 -17.50 -6.47
C GLN A 94 9.57 -17.67 -7.57
N ASP A 95 9.93 -18.44 -8.56
CA ASP A 95 8.98 -18.90 -9.58
C ASP A 95 7.92 -19.79 -8.93
N TYR A 96 6.70 -19.73 -9.44
CA TYR A 96 5.60 -20.58 -8.96
C TYR A 96 4.63 -20.92 -10.07
N GLU A 97 3.91 -22.03 -9.90
CA GLU A 97 2.85 -22.42 -10.81
C GLU A 97 1.53 -21.77 -10.44
N GLU A 98 0.93 -21.13 -11.42
CA GLU A 98 -0.45 -20.62 -11.34
C GLU A 98 -1.39 -21.60 -12.01
N HIS A 99 -2.46 -21.93 -11.31
CA HIS A 99 -3.51 -22.83 -11.79
C HIS A 99 -4.78 -22.05 -12.07
N ARG A 100 -5.32 -22.16 -13.29
CA ARG A 100 -6.57 -21.49 -13.68
C ARG A 100 -7.57 -22.48 -14.24
N THR A 101 -8.83 -22.25 -13.88
CA THR A 101 -9.96 -22.91 -14.54
C THR A 101 -10.40 -22.05 -15.71
N LEU A 102 -10.38 -22.61 -16.91
CA LEU A 102 -10.86 -21.96 -18.12
C LEU A 102 -12.39 -21.99 -18.20
N PRO A 103 -13.02 -21.07 -18.96
CA PRO A 103 -14.41 -21.20 -19.34
C PRO A 103 -14.66 -22.59 -19.97
N GLY A 104 -15.61 -23.33 -19.41
CA GLY A 104 -15.86 -24.73 -19.81
C GLY A 104 -15.27 -25.78 -18.87
N GLY A 105 -14.59 -25.37 -17.76
CA GLY A 105 -14.14 -26.26 -16.69
C GLY A 105 -12.79 -26.94 -16.94
N ALA A 106 -12.11 -26.68 -18.03
CA ALA A 106 -10.76 -27.18 -18.26
C ALA A 106 -9.73 -26.49 -17.34
N TYR A 107 -8.76 -27.25 -16.85
CA TYR A 107 -7.66 -26.73 -16.04
C TYR A 107 -6.45 -26.41 -16.92
N THR A 108 -5.77 -25.31 -16.63
CA THR A 108 -4.46 -24.99 -17.18
C THR A 108 -3.52 -24.56 -16.05
N SER A 109 -2.27 -24.89 -16.19
CA SER A 109 -1.21 -24.37 -15.30
C SER A 109 -0.09 -23.75 -16.11
N PHE A 110 0.62 -22.81 -15.50
CA PHE A 110 1.78 -22.17 -16.09
C PHE A 110 2.68 -21.58 -15.02
N THR A 111 3.96 -21.52 -15.32
CA THR A 111 4.95 -20.95 -14.42
C THR A 111 4.97 -19.44 -14.55
N ILE A 112 4.89 -18.76 -13.41
CA ILE A 112 5.16 -17.32 -13.29
C ILE A 112 6.62 -17.16 -12.87
N HIS A 113 7.38 -16.40 -13.66
CA HIS A 113 8.82 -16.23 -13.46
C HIS A 113 9.13 -14.94 -12.70
N ALA A 114 9.73 -15.09 -11.50
CA ALA A 114 10.12 -13.98 -10.67
C ALA A 114 11.27 -13.15 -11.29
N GLY A 115 11.03 -11.86 -11.51
CA GLY A 115 12.03 -10.95 -12.09
C GLY A 115 12.16 -11.00 -13.60
N GLN A 116 11.29 -11.71 -14.30
CA GLN A 116 11.27 -11.79 -15.76
C GLN A 116 10.01 -11.16 -16.33
N TYR A 117 10.13 -10.51 -17.47
CA TYR A 117 8.96 -10.02 -18.19
C TYR A 117 8.11 -11.19 -18.66
N LYS A 118 6.83 -10.94 -18.85
CA LYS A 118 5.86 -11.94 -19.26
C LYS A 118 6.24 -12.63 -20.57
N THR A 119 5.95 -13.90 -20.62
CA THR A 119 6.12 -14.73 -21.81
C THR A 119 4.80 -15.05 -22.51
N ARG A 120 3.68 -14.63 -21.89
CA ARG A 120 2.32 -14.85 -22.37
C ARG A 120 1.49 -13.57 -22.28
N PRO A 121 0.48 -13.41 -23.14
CA PRO A 121 -0.50 -12.34 -23.02
C PRO A 121 -1.24 -12.42 -21.67
N ASN A 122 -1.37 -11.28 -21.01
CA ASN A 122 -2.05 -11.17 -19.70
C ASN A 122 -3.27 -10.25 -19.78
N SER A 123 -4.15 -10.50 -20.76
CA SER A 123 -5.43 -9.80 -20.87
C SER A 123 -6.33 -10.07 -19.64
N VAL A 124 -7.17 -9.12 -19.31
CA VAL A 124 -8.20 -9.24 -18.28
C VAL A 124 -9.59 -9.08 -18.88
N ILE A 125 -10.57 -9.79 -18.31
CA ILE A 125 -11.98 -9.55 -18.62
C ILE A 125 -12.46 -8.46 -17.66
N THR A 126 -12.95 -7.35 -18.21
CA THR A 126 -13.51 -6.26 -17.43
C THR A 126 -14.80 -6.70 -16.73
N ARG A 127 -15.26 -5.95 -15.75
CA ARG A 127 -16.56 -6.20 -15.10
C ARG A 127 -17.77 -6.09 -16.06
N TYR A 128 -17.56 -5.51 -17.24
CA TYR A 128 -18.56 -5.37 -18.29
C TYR A 128 -18.52 -6.53 -19.30
N GLY A 129 -17.58 -7.49 -19.14
CA GLY A 129 -17.41 -8.64 -20.04
C GLY A 129 -16.47 -8.37 -21.22
N ASP A 130 -15.98 -7.15 -21.38
CA ASP A 130 -15.02 -6.81 -22.46
C ASP A 130 -13.63 -7.34 -22.12
N ARG A 131 -12.92 -7.77 -23.15
CA ARG A 131 -11.51 -8.15 -23.03
C ARG A 131 -10.64 -6.90 -23.13
N PHE A 132 -9.88 -6.62 -22.08
CA PHE A 132 -8.86 -5.59 -22.08
C PHE A 132 -7.48 -6.20 -22.27
N GLU A 133 -6.76 -5.72 -23.27
CA GLU A 133 -5.44 -6.24 -23.62
C GLU A 133 -4.34 -5.28 -23.19
N TYR A 134 -3.30 -5.85 -22.59
CA TYR A 134 -2.04 -5.18 -22.31
C TYR A 134 -1.04 -5.44 -23.43
N ALA A 135 0.12 -4.78 -23.42
CA ALA A 135 1.19 -5.02 -24.39
C ALA A 135 1.48 -6.52 -24.54
N SER A 136 1.81 -6.94 -25.74
CA SER A 136 2.21 -8.33 -25.99
C SER A 136 3.55 -8.65 -25.28
N PRO A 137 3.90 -9.92 -25.09
CA PRO A 137 5.21 -10.32 -24.59
C PRO A 137 6.36 -9.77 -25.43
N GLU A 138 6.18 -9.76 -26.75
CA GLU A 138 7.17 -9.32 -27.74
C GLU A 138 7.42 -7.80 -27.65
N GLU A 139 6.37 -7.01 -27.44
CA GLU A 139 6.45 -5.55 -27.32
C GLU A 139 6.96 -5.09 -25.95
N THR A 140 6.72 -5.88 -24.92
CA THR A 140 6.97 -5.51 -23.51
C THR A 140 8.41 -5.02 -23.27
N PRO A 141 9.49 -5.69 -23.72
CA PRO A 141 10.86 -5.23 -23.44
C PRO A 141 11.17 -3.86 -24.05
N ALA A 142 10.71 -3.59 -25.27
CA ALA A 142 10.90 -2.30 -25.95
C ALA A 142 10.12 -1.19 -25.22
N LEU A 143 8.83 -1.38 -24.93
CA LEU A 143 8.00 -0.42 -24.26
C LEU A 143 8.49 -0.11 -22.83
N MET A 144 9.04 -1.10 -22.12
CA MET A 144 9.66 -0.86 -20.80
C MET A 144 10.97 -0.07 -20.91
N THR A 145 11.74 -0.29 -21.96
CA THR A 145 12.95 0.50 -22.22
C THR A 145 12.57 1.96 -22.52
N ASP A 146 11.58 2.18 -23.37
CA ASP A 146 11.09 3.51 -23.72
C ASP A 146 10.52 4.24 -22.49
N LEU A 147 9.74 3.55 -21.65
CA LEU A 147 9.19 4.11 -20.41
C LEU A 147 10.30 4.56 -19.45
N VAL A 148 11.31 3.73 -19.24
CA VAL A 148 12.43 4.03 -18.33
C VAL A 148 13.30 5.18 -18.89
N ASN A 149 13.58 5.19 -20.17
CA ASN A 149 14.33 6.26 -20.82
C ASN A 149 13.58 7.59 -20.74
N TRP A 150 12.30 7.59 -21.12
CA TRP A 150 11.44 8.77 -20.98
C TRP A 150 11.42 9.32 -19.56
N TYR A 151 11.27 8.45 -18.56
CA TYR A 151 11.30 8.87 -17.16
C TYR A 151 12.62 9.55 -16.80
N ASN A 152 13.75 8.91 -17.11
CA ASN A 152 15.06 9.43 -16.76
C ASN A 152 15.39 10.75 -17.48
N GLU A 153 14.95 10.92 -18.72
CA GLU A 153 15.09 12.18 -19.45
C GLU A 153 14.25 13.28 -18.84
N THR A 154 12.96 13.01 -18.57
CA THR A 154 12.03 13.97 -17.95
C THR A 154 12.49 14.40 -16.56
N GLU A 155 12.99 13.43 -15.76
CA GLU A 155 13.56 13.66 -14.42
C GLU A 155 14.79 14.59 -14.49
N ARG A 156 15.73 14.27 -15.38
CA ARG A 156 16.95 15.06 -15.56
C ARG A 156 16.68 16.49 -16.06
N GLU A 157 15.69 16.66 -16.91
CA GLU A 157 15.30 17.97 -17.45
C GLU A 157 14.51 18.79 -16.44
N GLY A 158 13.88 18.15 -15.45
CA GLY A 158 12.96 18.81 -14.52
C GLY A 158 11.75 19.44 -15.20
N SER A 159 11.39 18.90 -16.39
CA SER A 159 10.38 19.49 -17.28
C SER A 159 8.93 19.19 -16.85
N MET A 160 8.74 18.33 -15.84
CA MET A 160 7.42 17.92 -15.37
C MET A 160 7.31 17.97 -13.85
N HIS A 161 6.14 18.37 -13.34
CA HIS A 161 5.88 18.35 -11.90
C HIS A 161 5.93 16.89 -11.35
N PRO A 162 6.56 16.62 -10.19
CA PRO A 162 6.76 15.25 -9.67
C PRO A 162 5.50 14.41 -9.57
N VAL A 163 4.37 15.02 -9.18
CA VAL A 163 3.07 14.32 -9.08
C VAL A 163 2.55 13.93 -10.46
N GLU A 164 2.73 14.77 -11.47
CA GLU A 164 2.37 14.47 -12.86
C GLU A 164 3.25 13.36 -13.44
N LEU A 165 4.55 13.44 -13.19
CA LEU A 165 5.54 12.43 -13.59
C LEU A 165 5.21 11.06 -12.98
N ALA A 166 4.95 11.00 -11.67
CA ALA A 166 4.58 9.77 -10.99
C ALA A 166 3.25 9.20 -11.49
N THR A 167 2.27 10.07 -11.75
CA THR A 167 0.96 9.68 -12.28
C THR A 167 1.07 9.08 -13.67
N LEU A 168 1.81 9.75 -14.54
CA LEU A 168 1.96 9.34 -15.93
C LEU A 168 2.80 8.06 -16.04
N PHE A 169 3.88 7.97 -15.25
CA PHE A 169 4.67 6.74 -15.14
C PHE A 169 3.83 5.55 -14.69
N HIS A 170 3.02 5.72 -13.63
CA HIS A 170 2.13 4.69 -13.13
C HIS A 170 1.17 4.20 -14.21
N TYR A 171 0.49 5.13 -14.89
CA TYR A 171 -0.48 4.77 -15.92
C TYR A 171 0.16 4.02 -17.08
N ARG A 172 1.25 4.56 -17.65
CA ARG A 172 1.99 3.93 -18.73
C ARG A 172 2.49 2.54 -18.36
N TYR A 173 3.05 2.39 -17.16
CA TYR A 173 3.50 1.10 -16.64
C TYR A 173 2.35 0.09 -16.53
N ILE A 174 1.19 0.49 -16.02
CA ILE A 174 0.01 -0.39 -15.93
C ILE A 174 -0.49 -0.79 -17.33
N ARG A 175 -0.41 0.08 -18.32
CA ARG A 175 -0.79 -0.22 -19.71
C ARG A 175 0.18 -1.21 -20.38
N ILE A 176 1.45 -1.17 -20.06
CA ILE A 176 2.43 -2.16 -20.51
C ILE A 176 2.18 -3.50 -19.81
N HIS A 177 1.93 -3.47 -18.51
CA HIS A 177 1.70 -4.64 -17.66
C HIS A 177 2.79 -5.70 -17.81
N PRO A 178 4.06 -5.37 -17.49
CA PRO A 178 5.22 -6.11 -18.00
C PRO A 178 5.40 -7.51 -17.41
N PHE A 179 4.77 -7.84 -16.30
CA PHE A 179 4.91 -9.13 -15.61
C PHE A 179 3.61 -9.94 -15.66
N GLU A 180 3.71 -11.22 -15.41
CA GLU A 180 2.52 -12.11 -15.37
C GLU A 180 1.70 -11.92 -14.09
N ASP A 181 2.34 -11.51 -12.97
CA ASP A 181 1.72 -11.11 -11.69
C ASP A 181 2.48 -9.95 -11.07
N GLY A 182 1.93 -9.32 -10.03
CA GLY A 182 2.60 -8.32 -9.18
C GLY A 182 2.69 -6.90 -9.77
N ASN A 183 2.15 -6.66 -10.97
CA ASN A 183 2.26 -5.34 -11.64
C ASN A 183 1.68 -4.20 -10.80
N GLY A 184 0.53 -4.40 -10.15
CA GLY A 184 -0.07 -3.37 -9.30
C GLY A 184 0.82 -3.01 -8.11
N ARG A 185 1.43 -3.99 -7.45
CA ARG A 185 2.35 -3.78 -6.33
C ARG A 185 3.60 -3.01 -6.76
N ILE A 186 4.21 -3.40 -7.89
CA ILE A 186 5.35 -2.69 -8.47
C ILE A 186 4.98 -1.26 -8.85
N ALA A 187 3.85 -1.03 -9.51
CA ALA A 187 3.40 0.31 -9.88
C ALA A 187 3.29 1.24 -8.66
N ARG A 188 2.71 0.76 -7.56
CA ARG A 188 2.60 1.53 -6.31
C ARG A 188 3.94 1.78 -5.62
N LEU A 189 4.91 0.87 -5.72
CA LEU A 189 6.28 1.09 -5.26
C LEU A 189 6.98 2.16 -6.11
N LEU A 190 6.88 2.09 -7.44
CA LEU A 190 7.54 3.02 -8.35
C LEU A 190 6.98 4.46 -8.25
N VAL A 191 5.67 4.60 -7.97
CA VAL A 191 5.08 5.90 -7.61
C VAL A 191 5.80 6.50 -6.40
N ASN A 192 5.98 5.70 -5.35
CA ASN A 192 6.65 6.17 -4.14
C ASN A 192 8.15 6.38 -4.34
N TYR A 193 8.79 5.60 -5.22
CA TYR A 193 10.16 5.86 -5.67
C TYR A 193 10.29 7.26 -6.26
N ILE A 194 9.43 7.61 -7.23
CA ILE A 194 9.46 8.92 -7.90
C ILE A 194 9.17 10.04 -6.90
N LEU A 195 8.11 9.94 -6.12
CA LEU A 195 7.71 10.98 -5.17
C LEU A 195 8.76 11.19 -4.06
N SER A 196 9.38 10.12 -3.55
CA SER A 196 10.40 10.21 -2.49
C SER A 196 11.65 10.95 -2.95
N ARG A 197 12.07 10.81 -4.20
CA ARG A 197 13.20 11.55 -4.78
C ARG A 197 13.01 13.07 -4.76
N HIS A 198 11.76 13.51 -4.75
CA HIS A 198 11.37 14.92 -4.70
C HIS A 198 10.92 15.39 -3.30
N GLY A 199 11.19 14.59 -2.26
CA GLY A 199 10.88 14.95 -0.87
C GLY A 199 9.40 14.90 -0.50
N TYR A 200 8.57 14.24 -1.32
CA TYR A 200 7.17 13.98 -0.96
C TYR A 200 7.07 12.89 0.09
N PRO A 201 6.08 12.96 0.99
CA PRO A 201 5.76 11.84 1.86
C PRO A 201 5.27 10.66 1.04
N MET A 202 5.32 9.47 1.63
CA MET A 202 4.77 8.27 0.99
C MET A 202 3.27 8.41 0.74
N VAL A 203 2.84 7.91 -0.40
CA VAL A 203 1.44 7.89 -0.83
C VAL A 203 0.91 6.46 -0.77
N VAL A 204 -0.23 6.29 -0.13
CA VAL A 204 -0.87 4.99 0.07
C VAL A 204 -2.22 4.96 -0.63
N VAL A 205 -2.36 4.10 -1.64
CA VAL A 205 -3.67 3.79 -2.22
C VAL A 205 -4.41 2.90 -1.22
N ARG A 206 -5.39 3.47 -0.50
CA ARG A 206 -6.14 2.77 0.55
C ARG A 206 -7.01 1.66 -0.04
N SER A 207 -6.92 0.44 0.49
CA SER A 207 -7.64 -0.74 -0.01
C SER A 207 -9.16 -0.56 0.04
N ARG A 208 -9.68 0.15 1.04
CA ARG A 208 -11.10 0.52 1.13
C ARG A 208 -11.57 1.42 0.00
N LYS A 209 -10.66 2.13 -0.70
CA LYS A 209 -10.91 2.96 -1.87
C LYS A 209 -10.48 2.29 -3.19
N LYS A 210 -10.22 0.98 -3.18
CA LYS A 210 -9.84 0.20 -4.38
C LYS A 210 -10.77 0.47 -5.56
N LYS A 211 -12.08 0.56 -5.31
CA LYS A 211 -13.07 0.81 -6.37
C LYS A 211 -12.85 2.16 -7.06
N GLU A 212 -12.58 3.22 -6.30
CA GLU A 212 -12.32 4.56 -6.85
C GLU A 212 -11.03 4.59 -7.67
N TYR A 213 -10.00 3.92 -7.19
CA TYR A 213 -8.71 3.78 -7.88
C TYR A 213 -8.86 3.06 -9.23
N LEU A 214 -9.52 1.91 -9.24
CA LEU A 214 -9.75 1.15 -10.47
C LEU A 214 -10.69 1.86 -11.44
N GLU A 215 -11.69 2.57 -10.93
CA GLU A 215 -12.60 3.37 -11.77
C GLU A 215 -11.85 4.53 -12.44
N ALA A 216 -10.96 5.21 -11.73
CA ALA A 216 -10.17 6.29 -12.32
C ALA A 216 -9.24 5.81 -13.44
N LEU A 217 -8.64 4.61 -13.29
CA LEU A 217 -7.87 3.95 -14.35
C LEU A 217 -8.75 3.60 -15.53
N HIS A 218 -9.90 2.97 -15.28
CA HIS A 218 -10.84 2.60 -16.34
C HIS A 218 -11.33 3.81 -17.15
N GLN A 219 -11.66 4.92 -16.49
CA GLN A 219 -12.07 6.16 -17.17
C GLN A 219 -10.94 6.76 -18.01
N ALA A 220 -9.68 6.61 -17.61
CA ALA A 220 -8.54 6.98 -18.42
C ALA A 220 -8.38 6.03 -19.63
N ASP A 221 -8.55 4.72 -19.43
CA ASP A 221 -8.49 3.72 -20.51
C ASP A 221 -9.52 3.97 -21.61
N LEU A 222 -10.74 4.36 -21.24
CA LEU A 222 -11.78 4.72 -22.22
C LEU A 222 -11.40 5.93 -23.10
N ARG A 223 -10.59 6.84 -22.58
CA ARG A 223 -10.12 8.03 -23.33
C ARG A 223 -8.90 7.74 -24.20
N VAL A 224 -7.98 6.91 -23.68
CA VAL A 224 -6.75 6.53 -24.39
C VAL A 224 -7.04 5.53 -25.50
N GLY A 225 -8.03 4.67 -25.28
CA GLY A 225 -8.39 3.61 -26.21
C GLY A 225 -7.73 2.25 -25.91
N PRO A 226 -8.11 1.22 -26.67
CA PRO A 226 -7.74 -0.16 -26.36
C PRO A 226 -6.31 -0.53 -26.77
N VAL A 227 -5.65 0.24 -27.62
CA VAL A 227 -4.32 -0.10 -28.15
C VAL A 227 -3.26 0.00 -27.04
N PRO A 228 -2.52 -1.07 -26.73
CA PRO A 228 -1.55 -1.07 -25.62
C PRO A 228 -0.43 -0.04 -25.80
N SER A 229 0.13 0.12 -27.00
CA SER A 229 1.18 1.10 -27.28
C SER A 229 0.72 2.54 -27.07
N ASP A 230 -0.54 2.87 -27.38
CA ASP A 230 -1.10 4.20 -27.12
C ASP A 230 -1.13 4.47 -25.61
N GLY A 231 -1.49 3.46 -24.82
CA GLY A 231 -1.44 3.54 -23.36
C GLY A 231 -0.04 3.69 -22.80
N ALA A 232 0.94 3.01 -23.37
CA ALA A 232 2.34 3.11 -23.00
C ALA A 232 2.95 4.50 -23.28
N HIS A 233 2.34 5.27 -24.21
CA HIS A 233 2.78 6.63 -24.59
C HIS A 233 1.71 7.70 -24.27
N ALA A 234 0.71 7.37 -23.46
CA ALA A 234 -0.37 8.28 -23.11
C ALA A 234 0.14 9.63 -22.56
N THR A 235 -0.62 10.69 -22.78
CA THR A 235 -0.36 12.04 -22.28
C THR A 235 -1.20 12.34 -21.04
N LEU A 236 -0.83 13.37 -20.26
CA LEU A 236 -1.59 13.80 -19.08
C LEU A 236 -3.05 14.18 -19.42
N GLU A 237 -3.27 14.81 -20.57
CA GLU A 237 -4.62 15.18 -21.00
C GLU A 237 -5.49 13.95 -21.30
N GLN A 238 -4.93 12.95 -21.93
CA GLN A 238 -5.63 11.68 -22.17
C GLN A 238 -6.01 10.98 -20.87
N ILE A 239 -5.11 10.99 -19.86
CA ILE A 239 -5.34 10.31 -18.58
C ILE A 239 -5.93 11.23 -17.50
N LYS A 240 -6.51 12.37 -17.86
CA LYS A 240 -7.05 13.36 -16.93
C LYS A 240 -7.92 12.79 -15.79
N PRO A 241 -8.81 11.80 -15.99
CA PRO A 241 -9.54 11.18 -14.88
C PRO A 241 -8.63 10.56 -13.83
N PHE A 242 -7.62 9.81 -14.25
CA PHE A 242 -6.65 9.20 -13.35
C PHE A 242 -5.72 10.24 -12.72
N HIS A 243 -5.26 11.23 -13.47
CA HIS A 243 -4.46 12.34 -12.94
C HIS A 243 -5.21 13.12 -11.86
N SER A 244 -6.49 13.43 -12.07
CA SER A 244 -7.33 14.10 -11.07
C SER A 244 -7.52 13.27 -9.81
N TYR A 245 -7.72 11.96 -9.93
CA TYR A 245 -7.76 11.04 -8.80
C TYR A 245 -6.44 11.06 -8.03
N PHE A 246 -5.32 10.90 -8.74
CA PHE A 246 -4.01 10.78 -8.14
C PHE A 246 -3.57 12.06 -7.42
N THR A 247 -3.84 13.23 -7.99
CA THR A 247 -3.59 14.54 -7.34
C THR A 247 -4.36 14.67 -6.03
N ARG A 248 -5.64 14.25 -6.00
CA ARG A 248 -6.41 14.23 -4.75
C ARG A 248 -5.85 13.25 -3.74
N LEU A 249 -5.39 12.08 -4.18
CA LEU A 249 -4.74 11.08 -3.32
C LEU A 249 -3.48 11.66 -2.67
N VAL A 250 -2.55 12.22 -3.45
CA VAL A 250 -1.32 12.85 -2.94
C VAL A 250 -1.65 13.97 -1.96
N THR A 251 -2.59 14.84 -2.30
CA THR A 251 -3.04 15.93 -1.41
C THR A 251 -3.60 15.40 -0.09
N SER A 252 -4.37 14.32 -0.14
CA SER A 252 -4.95 13.67 1.05
C SER A 252 -3.86 13.08 1.96
N GLU A 253 -2.86 12.41 1.39
CA GLU A 253 -1.77 11.80 2.16
C GLU A 253 -0.83 12.87 2.75
N ILE A 254 -0.61 13.99 2.04
CA ILE A 254 0.14 15.14 2.59
C ILE A 254 -0.61 15.75 3.79
N LYS A 255 -1.92 15.98 3.66
CA LYS A 255 -2.74 16.50 4.76
C LYS A 255 -2.71 15.55 5.96
N PHE A 256 -2.90 14.26 5.72
CA PHE A 256 -2.79 13.25 6.77
C PHE A 256 -1.43 13.31 7.49
N THR A 257 -0.33 13.41 6.74
CA THR A 257 1.01 13.51 7.31
C THR A 257 1.17 14.76 8.18
N ILE A 258 0.69 15.91 7.69
CA ILE A 258 0.74 17.18 8.45
C ILE A 258 -0.10 17.05 9.72
N ASP A 259 -1.33 16.59 9.60
CA ASP A 259 -2.25 16.43 10.73
C ASP A 259 -1.69 15.46 11.79
N PHE A 260 -1.10 14.34 11.36
CA PHE A 260 -0.47 13.37 12.25
C PHE A 260 0.73 13.97 13.02
N LEU A 261 1.54 14.80 12.36
CA LEU A 261 2.70 15.44 12.97
C LEU A 261 2.34 16.63 13.88
N THR A 262 1.27 17.34 13.58
CA THR A 262 0.87 18.56 14.30
C THR A 262 -0.13 18.31 15.44
N ALA A 263 -0.78 17.17 15.48
CA ALA A 263 -1.81 16.82 16.45
C ALA A 263 -1.25 16.53 17.87
N ARG A 264 -0.23 17.26 18.32
CA ARG A 264 0.49 16.99 19.60
C ARG A 264 -0.20 17.54 20.84
N GLU A 265 -1.09 18.50 20.69
CA GLU A 265 -1.73 19.19 21.80
C GLU A 265 -3.04 18.53 22.29
N GLN A 266 -3.58 17.61 21.53
CA GLN A 266 -4.82 16.90 21.85
C GLN A 266 -4.68 15.41 21.54
N THR A 267 -5.30 14.57 22.37
CA THR A 267 -5.40 13.13 22.12
C THR A 267 -6.13 12.88 20.80
N THR A 268 -5.39 12.54 19.78
CA THR A 268 -5.91 12.26 18.44
C THR A 268 -5.58 10.82 18.07
N TRP A 269 -6.56 10.10 17.55
CA TRP A 269 -6.45 8.70 17.19
C TRP A 269 -6.43 8.53 15.66
N TRP A 270 -5.59 7.62 15.19
CA TRP A 270 -5.38 7.38 13.76
C TRP A 270 -5.40 5.90 13.45
N PHE A 271 -6.12 5.53 12.40
CA PHE A 271 -6.16 4.16 11.92
C PHE A 271 -6.29 4.14 10.39
N ASP A 272 -5.39 3.44 9.72
CA ASP A 272 -5.36 3.30 8.25
C ASP A 272 -5.53 4.66 7.52
N GLY A 273 -4.76 5.67 7.94
CA GLY A 273 -4.76 7.01 7.34
C GLY A 273 -5.99 7.87 7.64
N GLU A 274 -6.85 7.47 8.58
CA GLU A 274 -8.01 8.26 9.01
C GLU A 274 -7.91 8.69 10.46
N ARG A 275 -8.35 9.91 10.73
CA ARG A 275 -8.55 10.40 12.09
C ARG A 275 -9.81 9.77 12.66
N ILE A 276 -9.67 9.12 13.80
CA ILE A 276 -10.79 8.48 14.52
C ILE A 276 -11.20 9.37 15.69
N THR A 277 -12.49 9.62 15.81
CA THR A 277 -13.08 10.33 16.94
C THR A 277 -13.96 9.38 17.76
N PHE A 278 -13.83 9.45 19.08
CA PHE A 278 -14.68 8.71 20.00
C PHE A 278 -15.68 9.66 20.66
N ASN A 279 -16.94 9.25 20.71
CA ASN A 279 -18.03 10.03 21.33
C ASN A 279 -17.93 10.11 22.86
N SER A 280 -17.03 9.34 23.47
CA SER A 280 -16.83 9.30 24.92
C SER A 280 -15.34 9.30 25.25
N PRO A 281 -14.90 10.15 26.18
CA PRO A 281 -13.53 10.13 26.70
C PRO A 281 -13.18 8.78 27.36
N THR A 282 -14.17 8.03 27.84
CA THR A 282 -14.00 6.69 28.42
C THR A 282 -13.28 5.72 27.47
N VAL A 283 -13.56 5.81 26.15
CA VAL A 283 -12.89 4.94 25.15
C VAL A 283 -11.40 5.27 25.06
N GLY A 284 -11.05 6.54 25.06
CA GLY A 284 -9.66 6.99 25.09
C GLY A 284 -8.92 6.53 26.34
N ASN A 285 -9.56 6.63 27.51
CA ASN A 285 -8.98 6.17 28.79
C ASN A 285 -8.74 4.65 28.79
N ILE A 286 -9.68 3.86 28.22
CA ILE A 286 -9.53 2.41 28.08
C ILE A 286 -8.35 2.07 27.15
N LEU A 287 -8.25 2.73 26.00
CA LEU A 287 -7.15 2.53 25.07
C LEU A 287 -5.80 2.91 25.68
N GLN A 288 -5.74 4.04 26.40
CA GLN A 288 -4.54 4.47 27.11
C GLN A 288 -4.13 3.45 28.18
N ALA A 289 -5.05 2.97 28.98
CA ALA A 289 -4.78 1.97 30.01
C ALA A 289 -4.29 0.63 29.43
N MET A 290 -4.81 0.23 28.26
CA MET A 290 -4.34 -0.95 27.54
C MET A 290 -2.93 -0.75 26.95
N HIS A 291 -2.63 0.45 26.46
CA HIS A 291 -1.31 0.79 25.95
C HIS A 291 -0.25 0.78 27.07
N ASP A 292 -0.58 1.40 28.21
CA ASP A 292 0.34 1.52 29.34
C ASP A 292 0.56 0.18 30.06
N ASN A 293 -0.45 -0.68 30.06
CA ASN A 293 -0.36 -2.03 30.62
C ASN A 293 -1.10 -3.03 29.71
N PRO A 294 -0.39 -3.70 28.80
CA PRO A 294 -0.99 -4.69 27.89
C PRO A 294 -1.70 -5.87 28.60
N ASP A 295 -1.41 -6.13 29.87
CA ASP A 295 -2.03 -7.21 30.63
C ASP A 295 -3.17 -6.75 31.55
N VAL A 296 -3.56 -5.48 31.46
CA VAL A 296 -4.65 -4.91 32.27
C VAL A 296 -5.93 -5.74 32.14
N THR A 297 -6.55 -6.03 33.28
CA THR A 297 -7.79 -6.80 33.32
C THR A 297 -9.02 -5.93 33.05
N VAL A 298 -10.11 -6.55 32.60
CA VAL A 298 -11.40 -5.84 32.42
C VAL A 298 -11.89 -5.18 33.73
N THR A 299 -11.57 -5.75 34.89
CA THR A 299 -11.92 -5.16 36.20
C THR A 299 -11.12 -3.88 36.43
N GLN A 300 -9.81 -3.90 36.24
CA GLN A 300 -8.96 -2.72 36.34
C GLN A 300 -9.33 -1.63 35.36
N LEU A 301 -9.66 -2.02 34.11
CA LEU A 301 -10.17 -1.07 33.09
C LEU A 301 -11.47 -0.39 33.58
N ALA A 302 -12.38 -1.14 34.21
CA ALA A 302 -13.63 -0.58 34.74
C ALA A 302 -13.37 0.43 35.87
N GLU A 303 -12.45 0.12 36.77
CA GLU A 303 -12.01 1.01 37.85
C GLU A 303 -11.36 2.29 37.28
N THR A 304 -10.38 2.14 36.38
CA THR A 304 -9.68 3.28 35.76
C THR A 304 -10.61 4.19 34.97
N ALA A 305 -11.55 3.61 34.22
CA ALA A 305 -12.49 4.36 33.41
C ALA A 305 -13.74 4.87 34.16
N GLY A 306 -13.93 4.47 35.41
CA GLY A 306 -15.08 4.87 36.22
C GLY A 306 -16.43 4.35 35.72
N VAL A 307 -16.46 3.17 35.08
CA VAL A 307 -17.66 2.59 34.45
C VAL A 307 -17.84 1.11 34.86
N SER A 308 -19.01 0.54 34.58
CA SER A 308 -19.28 -0.86 34.90
C SER A 308 -18.46 -1.82 34.02
N ARG A 309 -18.16 -3.01 34.56
CA ARG A 309 -17.48 -4.08 33.80
C ARG A 309 -18.20 -4.43 32.48
N THR A 310 -19.54 -4.43 32.51
CA THR A 310 -20.36 -4.69 31.33
C THR A 310 -20.16 -3.60 30.24
N ALA A 311 -20.04 -2.33 30.66
CA ALA A 311 -19.76 -1.24 29.76
C ALA A 311 -18.36 -1.39 29.11
N VAL A 312 -17.34 -1.74 29.91
CA VAL A 312 -16.00 -2.03 29.39
C VAL A 312 -16.01 -3.18 28.39
N GLN A 313 -16.68 -4.31 28.74
CA GLN A 313 -16.77 -5.46 27.84
C GLN A 313 -17.39 -5.10 26.49
N LYS A 314 -18.46 -4.29 26.46
CA LYS A 314 -19.08 -3.79 25.21
C LYS A 314 -18.11 -2.91 24.44
N THR A 315 -17.41 -1.99 25.11
CA THR A 315 -16.42 -1.11 24.47
C THR A 315 -15.27 -1.92 23.88
N VAL A 316 -14.69 -2.82 24.66
CA VAL A 316 -13.59 -3.70 24.22
C VAL A 316 -14.01 -4.53 23.02
N LYS A 317 -15.20 -5.18 23.07
CA LYS A 317 -15.73 -5.92 21.93
C LYS A 317 -15.81 -5.04 20.68
N SER A 318 -16.35 -3.83 20.79
CA SER A 318 -16.43 -2.89 19.65
C SER A 318 -15.06 -2.49 19.11
N LEU A 319 -14.05 -2.31 19.98
CA LEU A 319 -12.68 -1.98 19.57
C LEU A 319 -12.03 -3.16 18.83
N VAL A 320 -12.24 -4.38 19.31
CA VAL A 320 -11.75 -5.61 18.66
C VAL A 320 -12.44 -5.84 17.33
N ASP A 321 -13.77 -5.71 17.27
CA ASP A 321 -14.56 -5.88 16.04
C ASP A 321 -14.14 -4.87 14.95
N LYS A 322 -13.66 -3.67 15.32
CA LYS A 322 -13.14 -2.64 14.42
C LYS A 322 -11.66 -2.82 14.07
N GLY A 323 -10.98 -3.77 14.67
CA GLY A 323 -9.54 -3.99 14.50
C GLY A 323 -8.65 -2.94 15.17
N TYR A 324 -9.18 -2.13 16.08
CA TYR A 324 -8.41 -1.11 16.81
C TYR A 324 -7.60 -1.70 17.96
N VAL A 325 -7.99 -2.88 18.43
CA VAL A 325 -7.32 -3.65 19.48
C VAL A 325 -7.31 -5.11 19.07
N LEU A 326 -6.18 -5.78 19.27
CA LEU A 326 -6.08 -7.24 19.19
C LEU A 326 -6.10 -7.81 20.60
N GLN A 327 -6.78 -8.92 20.78
CA GLN A 327 -6.83 -9.66 22.03
C GLN A 327 -5.92 -10.88 21.99
N ASN A 328 -5.20 -11.15 23.09
CA ASN A 328 -4.27 -12.26 23.22
C ASN A 328 -3.18 -12.27 22.14
N ALA A 329 -2.44 -11.16 22.06
CA ALA A 329 -1.31 -11.00 21.13
C ALA A 329 -0.03 -11.65 21.69
N ASP A 330 -0.13 -12.85 22.23
CA ASP A 330 0.96 -13.68 22.80
C ASP A 330 2.03 -12.88 23.59
N ILE A 331 3.17 -12.58 22.95
CA ILE A 331 4.31 -11.90 23.61
C ILE A 331 3.99 -10.44 24.00
N LEU A 332 3.03 -9.79 23.32
CA LEU A 332 2.65 -8.39 23.59
C LEU A 332 1.60 -8.24 24.69
N GLY A 333 1.19 -9.34 25.34
CA GLY A 333 0.23 -9.34 26.41
C GLY A 333 -1.21 -9.59 25.97
N ARG A 334 -2.15 -9.33 26.90
CA ARG A 334 -3.59 -9.58 26.67
C ARG A 334 -4.17 -8.66 25.61
N TRP A 335 -3.67 -7.43 25.51
CA TRP A 335 -4.17 -6.40 24.61
C TRP A 335 -3.02 -5.80 23.80
N HIS A 336 -3.17 -5.75 22.49
CA HIS A 336 -2.33 -4.95 21.64
C HIS A 336 -3.18 -3.86 20.98
N VAL A 337 -2.84 -2.59 21.24
CA VAL A 337 -3.56 -1.44 20.69
C VAL A 337 -2.96 -1.09 19.34
N VAL A 338 -3.74 -1.33 18.28
CA VAL A 338 -3.37 -1.15 16.86
C VAL A 338 -3.58 0.29 16.38
N ILE A 339 -4.59 0.97 16.94
CA ILE A 339 -4.88 2.37 16.62
C ILE A 339 -3.78 3.27 17.18
N ALA A 340 -3.20 4.12 16.33
CA ALA A 340 -2.14 5.04 16.74
C ALA A 340 -2.72 6.26 17.50
N CYS A 341 -2.00 6.73 18.54
CA CYS A 341 -2.33 7.94 19.26
C CYS A 341 -1.26 9.01 19.06
N SER A 342 -1.68 10.28 18.92
CA SER A 342 -0.77 11.42 18.76
C SER A 342 0.17 11.61 19.95
N LEU A 343 -0.21 11.17 21.15
CA LEU A 343 0.57 11.30 22.39
C LEU A 343 1.56 10.16 22.60
N TRP A 344 1.38 9.03 21.91
CA TRP A 344 2.25 7.87 22.01
C TRP A 344 3.47 8.01 21.08
N GLY A 345 4.62 7.61 21.55
CA GLY A 345 5.83 7.67 20.74
C GLY A 345 7.08 7.33 21.53
#